data_31f1e8022821e8f909ee0decbd468187
#
_entry.id   31f1e8022821e8f909ee0decbd468187
#
_cell.length_a   1.000
_cell.length_b   1.000
_cell.length_c   1.000
_cell.angle_alpha   90.00
_cell.angle_beta   90.00
_cell.angle_gamma   90.00
#
_symmetry.space_group_name_H-M   'P 1'
#
loop_
_entity.id
_entity.type
_entity.pdbx_description
1 polymer ?
#
loop_
_entity_poly.entity_id
_entity_poly.type
_entity_poly.pdbx_seq_one_letter_code
_entity_poly.pdbx_strand_id
1 'polypeptide(L)'
;MKIKVSVPATSANIGSGFDALGLAVTLYNTVTFEESEVLDISSADGTRIPRNESNLVYRSAKGLFEKVGKQIPPLKITQTNPIPMARGLGSSSACIIAGLLGANRMLGDVLNTQELLTLATSIEGLSLI
;
A
#
# COMPACT_ATOMS: atom_id res chain seq x y z
N MET A 1 8.04 -10.36 -13.91
CA MET A 1 8.02 -9.06 -13.24
C MET A 1 7.97 -9.27 -11.73
N LYS A 2 8.80 -8.57 -11.01
CA LYS A 2 8.77 -8.57 -9.56
C LYS A 2 9.07 -7.16 -9.07
N ILE A 3 8.13 -6.57 -8.33
CA ILE A 3 8.26 -5.20 -7.84
C ILE A 3 8.18 -5.22 -6.32
N LYS A 4 9.16 -4.63 -5.67
CA LYS A 4 9.21 -4.51 -4.22
C LYS A 4 9.08 -3.04 -3.82
N VAL A 5 8.13 -2.74 -2.96
CA VAL A 5 7.87 -1.39 -2.47
C VAL A 5 8.02 -1.37 -0.97
N SER A 6 8.81 -0.43 -0.44
CA SER A 6 8.96 -0.24 1.01
C SER A 6 8.48 1.17 1.35
N VAL A 7 7.54 1.27 2.29
CA VAL A 7 6.93 2.53 2.68
C VAL A 7 7.14 2.74 4.18
N PRO A 8 7.79 3.84 4.58
CA PRO A 8 8.01 4.09 6.00
C PRO A 8 6.76 4.58 6.71
N ALA A 9 6.70 4.34 8.00
CA ALA A 9 5.61 4.82 8.84
C ALA A 9 5.47 6.34 8.82
N THR A 10 6.56 7.05 8.54
CA THR A 10 6.55 8.51 8.45
C THR A 10 5.68 9.04 7.33
N SER A 11 5.26 8.21 6.39
CA SER A 11 4.37 8.64 5.32
C SER A 11 2.98 9.04 5.83
N ALA A 12 2.68 8.74 7.10
CA ALA A 12 1.38 9.03 7.68
C ALA A 12 1.56 9.65 9.05
N ASN A 13 0.74 10.61 9.38
CA ASN A 13 0.50 11.10 10.74
C ASN A 13 1.73 11.56 11.51
N ILE A 14 2.63 12.25 10.85
CA ILE A 14 3.84 12.78 11.47
C ILE A 14 3.52 13.76 12.59
N GLY A 15 2.35 14.39 12.55
CA GLY A 15 1.96 15.40 13.52
C GLY A 15 1.55 14.88 14.89
N SER A 16 1.48 13.59 15.11
CA SER A 16 0.91 13.05 16.35
C SER A 16 1.88 12.84 17.50
N GLY A 17 3.15 13.22 17.36
CA GLY A 17 4.08 13.18 18.48
C GLY A 17 5.51 12.86 18.07
N PHE A 18 6.43 13.52 18.75
CA PHE A 18 7.86 13.37 18.47
C PHE A 18 8.41 12.00 18.88
N ASP A 19 7.84 11.41 19.92
CA ASP A 19 8.31 10.11 20.39
C ASP A 19 8.03 9.02 19.36
N ALA A 20 6.92 9.14 18.65
CA ALA A 20 6.57 8.20 17.60
C ALA A 20 7.40 8.41 16.34
N LEU A 21 7.89 9.62 16.11
CA LEU A 21 8.63 9.95 14.91
C LEU A 21 9.96 9.17 14.80
N GLY A 22 10.71 9.09 15.91
CA GLY A 22 11.95 8.34 15.91
C GLY A 22 11.75 6.86 15.63
N LEU A 23 10.67 6.28 16.14
CA LEU A 23 10.30 4.91 15.86
C LEU A 23 9.85 4.75 14.42
N ALA A 24 9.08 5.71 13.91
CA ALA A 24 8.50 5.65 12.58
C ALA A 24 9.55 5.57 11.47
N VAL A 25 10.70 6.23 11.63
CA VAL A 25 11.74 6.21 10.60
C VAL A 25 12.42 4.86 10.48
N THR A 26 12.25 3.97 11.46
CA THR A 26 12.85 2.64 11.43
C THR A 26 11.85 1.54 11.05
N LEU A 27 10.56 1.88 10.92
CA LEU A 27 9.54 0.91 10.58
C LEU A 27 9.07 1.10 9.14
N TYR A 28 9.08 0.02 8.38
CA TYR A 28 8.66 0.03 6.99
C TYR A 28 7.67 -1.11 6.75
N ASN A 29 6.59 -0.81 6.04
CA ASN A 29 5.79 -1.86 5.42
C ASN A 29 6.39 -2.15 4.05
N THR A 30 6.57 -3.42 3.75
CA THR A 30 7.15 -3.85 2.48
C THR A 30 6.14 -4.72 1.75
N VAL A 31 5.96 -4.46 0.46
CA VAL A 31 5.04 -5.23 -0.37
C VAL A 31 5.77 -5.66 -1.63
N THR A 32 5.66 -6.95 -1.95
CA THR A 32 6.20 -7.50 -3.18
C THR A 32 5.05 -7.88 -4.09
N PHE A 33 5.11 -7.44 -5.34
CA PHE A 33 4.11 -7.72 -6.38
C PHE A 33 4.76 -8.59 -7.45
N GLU A 34 4.09 -9.70 -7.78
CA GLU A 34 4.55 -10.60 -8.84
C GLU A 34 3.36 -11.00 -9.71
N GLU A 35 3.60 -11.30 -10.96
CA GLU A 35 2.56 -11.84 -11.82
C GLU A 35 2.17 -13.24 -11.33
N SER A 36 0.89 -13.56 -11.47
CA SER A 36 0.37 -14.84 -10.99
C SER A 36 -0.82 -15.23 -11.87
N GLU A 37 -1.21 -16.49 -11.78
CA GLU A 37 -2.40 -16.97 -12.50
C GLU A 37 -3.69 -16.63 -11.77
N VAL A 38 -3.58 -16.46 -10.44
CA VAL A 38 -4.73 -16.10 -9.58
C VAL A 38 -4.27 -15.08 -8.55
N LEU A 39 -5.23 -14.36 -7.99
CA LEU A 39 -4.96 -13.45 -6.89
C LEU A 39 -4.50 -14.26 -5.67
N ASP A 40 -3.30 -13.98 -5.18
CA ASP A 40 -2.70 -14.70 -4.06
C ASP A 40 -2.04 -13.68 -3.12
N ILE A 41 -2.70 -13.39 -2.01
CA ILE A 41 -2.22 -12.41 -1.03
C ILE A 41 -1.79 -13.15 0.23
N SER A 42 -0.57 -12.88 0.70
CA SER A 42 -0.04 -13.53 1.90
C SER A 42 0.81 -12.57 2.72
N SER A 43 1.00 -12.93 3.99
CA SER A 43 1.87 -12.20 4.91
C SER A 43 3.16 -12.97 5.12
N ALA A 44 4.29 -12.28 5.02
CA ALA A 44 5.60 -12.88 5.24
C ALA A 44 6.00 -12.87 6.73
N ASP A 45 5.37 -12.03 7.55
CA ASP A 45 5.72 -11.88 8.95
C ASP A 45 4.65 -12.34 9.93
N GLY A 46 3.61 -13.02 9.43
CA GLY A 46 2.53 -13.51 10.25
C GLY A 46 1.48 -12.48 10.63
N THR A 47 1.61 -11.24 10.19
CA THR A 47 0.61 -10.21 10.43
C THR A 47 -0.71 -10.64 9.78
N ARG A 48 -1.80 -10.43 10.51
CA ARG A 48 -3.12 -10.80 10.00
C ARG A 48 -3.58 -9.75 8.99
N ILE A 49 -3.76 -10.18 7.73
CA ILE A 49 -4.19 -9.30 6.65
C ILE A 49 -5.31 -9.98 5.86
N PRO A 50 -6.22 -9.20 5.25
CA PRO A 50 -7.18 -9.77 4.33
C PRO A 50 -6.48 -10.41 3.14
N ARG A 51 -6.94 -11.58 2.72
CA ARG A 51 -6.33 -12.33 1.62
C ARG A 51 -7.22 -12.33 0.37
N ASN A 52 -8.12 -11.38 0.29
CA ASN A 52 -9.05 -11.26 -0.83
C ASN A 52 -9.08 -9.82 -1.32
N GLU A 53 -10.04 -9.50 -2.16
CA GLU A 53 -10.14 -8.18 -2.77
C GLU A 53 -10.40 -7.05 -1.77
N SER A 54 -10.70 -7.36 -0.51
CA SER A 54 -10.84 -6.32 0.53
C SER A 54 -9.51 -5.84 1.07
N ASN A 55 -8.39 -6.51 0.72
CA ASN A 55 -7.06 -6.09 1.13
C ASN A 55 -6.75 -4.68 0.63
N LEU A 56 -6.27 -3.83 1.54
CA LEU A 56 -6.09 -2.41 1.23
C LEU A 56 -5.01 -2.15 0.16
N VAL A 57 -3.92 -2.93 0.17
CA VAL A 57 -2.90 -2.83 -0.86
C VAL A 57 -3.49 -3.16 -2.23
N TYR A 58 -4.23 -4.26 -2.30
CA TYR A 58 -4.86 -4.67 -3.55
C TYR A 58 -5.90 -3.67 -4.02
N ARG A 59 -6.76 -3.19 -3.11
CA ARG A 59 -7.79 -2.19 -3.47
C ARG A 59 -7.18 -0.92 -4.02
N SER A 60 -6.08 -0.48 -3.43
CA SER A 60 -5.38 0.72 -3.88
C SER A 60 -4.78 0.52 -5.27
N ALA A 61 -4.11 -0.61 -5.48
CA ALA A 61 -3.55 -0.95 -6.78
C ALA A 61 -4.64 -1.02 -7.85
N LYS A 62 -5.75 -1.69 -7.52
CA LYS A 62 -6.88 -1.81 -8.44
C LYS A 62 -7.48 -0.45 -8.77
N GLY A 63 -7.59 0.43 -7.77
CA GLY A 63 -8.11 1.78 -7.98
C GLY A 63 -7.28 2.57 -8.98
N LEU A 64 -5.97 2.42 -8.93
CA LEU A 64 -5.11 3.10 -9.90
C LEU A 64 -5.28 2.52 -11.30
N PHE A 65 -5.35 1.19 -11.42
CA PHE A 65 -5.59 0.56 -12.72
C PHE A 65 -6.92 1.05 -13.31
N GLU A 66 -7.97 1.10 -12.51
CA GLU A 66 -9.28 1.58 -12.97
C GLU A 66 -9.23 3.06 -13.39
N LYS A 67 -8.49 3.88 -12.64
CA LYS A 67 -8.36 5.30 -12.96
C LYS A 67 -7.76 5.51 -14.36
N VAL A 68 -6.83 4.68 -14.76
CA VAL A 68 -6.19 4.79 -16.07
C VAL A 68 -6.88 3.93 -17.14
N GLY A 69 -8.02 3.32 -16.81
CA GLY A 69 -8.81 2.55 -17.78
C GLY A 69 -8.23 1.20 -18.11
N LYS A 70 -7.48 0.60 -17.22
CA LYS A 70 -6.87 -0.72 -17.41
C LYS A 70 -7.36 -1.71 -16.39
N GLN A 71 -7.35 -2.98 -16.74
CA GLN A 71 -7.74 -4.05 -15.83
C GLN A 71 -6.52 -4.57 -15.08
N ILE A 72 -6.64 -4.68 -13.76
CA ILE A 72 -5.56 -5.20 -12.95
C ILE A 72 -5.41 -6.71 -13.22
N PRO A 73 -4.18 -7.18 -13.51
CA PRO A 73 -3.96 -8.61 -13.71
C PRO A 73 -3.97 -9.36 -12.39
N PRO A 74 -4.12 -10.69 -12.42
CA PRO A 74 -3.94 -11.48 -11.21
C PRO A 74 -2.51 -11.31 -10.68
N LEU A 75 -2.38 -11.08 -9.38
CA LEU A 75 -1.11 -10.80 -8.75
C LEU A 75 -0.87 -11.68 -7.54
N LYS A 76 0.39 -12.01 -7.30
CA LYS A 76 0.85 -12.54 -6.04
C LYS A 76 1.40 -11.36 -5.24
N ILE A 77 0.78 -11.08 -4.11
CA ILE A 77 1.14 -9.97 -3.23
C ILE A 77 1.61 -10.53 -1.90
N THR A 78 2.85 -10.21 -1.53
CA THR A 78 3.43 -10.63 -0.25
C THR A 78 3.68 -9.38 0.58
N GLN A 79 3.13 -9.34 1.79
CA GLN A 79 3.23 -8.18 2.67
C GLN A 79 4.04 -8.49 3.93
N THR A 80 4.87 -7.54 4.31
CA THR A 80 5.56 -7.52 5.60
C THR A 80 5.14 -6.23 6.28
N ASN A 81 4.35 -6.34 7.36
CA ASN A 81 3.67 -5.20 7.98
C ASN A 81 4.05 -5.04 9.45
N PRO A 82 5.28 -4.60 9.77
CA PRO A 82 5.63 -4.36 11.17
C PRO A 82 4.99 -3.11 11.75
N ILE A 83 4.45 -2.21 10.90
CA ILE A 83 3.79 -1.00 11.37
C ILE A 83 2.43 -1.38 11.95
N PRO A 84 2.14 -1.05 13.23
CA PRO A 84 0.83 -1.37 13.83
C PRO A 84 -0.32 -0.72 13.07
N MET A 85 -1.41 -1.45 12.91
CA MET A 85 -2.61 -0.96 12.20
C MET A 85 -3.34 0.12 12.98
N ALA A 86 -3.26 0.09 14.29
CA ALA A 86 -3.91 1.07 15.13
C ALA A 86 -2.88 2.03 15.71
N ARG A 87 -3.35 3.07 16.39
CA ARG A 87 -2.52 3.98 17.18
C ARG A 87 -1.75 5.04 16.40
N GLY A 88 -2.22 5.39 15.21
CA GLY A 88 -1.69 6.52 14.50
C GLY A 88 -0.28 6.36 13.93
N LEU A 89 0.25 5.14 13.87
CA LEU A 89 1.53 4.91 13.21
C LEU A 89 1.42 4.76 11.70
N GLY A 90 0.19 4.73 11.18
CA GLY A 90 -0.01 4.92 9.75
C GLY A 90 0.12 3.70 8.87
N SER A 91 -0.16 2.50 9.42
CA SER A 91 -0.08 1.30 8.59
C SER A 91 -1.08 1.32 7.43
N SER A 92 -2.29 1.84 7.65
CA SER A 92 -3.28 1.94 6.58
C SER A 92 -2.80 2.84 5.45
N SER A 93 -2.27 4.02 5.79
CA SER A 93 -1.74 4.93 4.76
C SER A 93 -0.56 4.31 4.05
N ALA A 94 0.32 3.61 4.77
CA ALA A 94 1.46 2.94 4.17
C ALA A 94 1.02 1.87 3.18
N CYS A 95 -0.03 1.11 3.51
CA CYS A 95 -0.58 0.10 2.61
C CYS A 95 -1.16 0.73 1.34
N ILE A 96 -1.90 1.84 1.49
CA ILE A 96 -2.44 2.56 0.34
C ILE A 96 -1.31 3.03 -0.58
N ILE A 97 -0.31 3.67 -0.01
CA ILE A 97 0.81 4.18 -0.78
C ILE A 97 1.56 3.06 -1.46
N ALA A 98 1.80 1.94 -0.75
CA ALA A 98 2.48 0.79 -1.34
C ALA A 98 1.70 0.22 -2.53
N GLY A 99 0.38 0.11 -2.41
CA GLY A 99 -0.45 -0.37 -3.51
C GLY A 99 -0.39 0.55 -4.73
N LEU A 100 -0.45 1.85 -4.49
CA LEU A 100 -0.39 2.83 -5.58
C LEU A 100 0.98 2.85 -6.25
N LEU A 101 2.05 2.83 -5.47
CA LEU A 101 3.41 2.82 -6.03
C LEU A 101 3.66 1.56 -6.85
N GLY A 102 3.23 0.40 -6.33
CA GLY A 102 3.37 -0.86 -7.05
C GLY A 102 2.61 -0.86 -8.36
N ALA A 103 1.35 -0.44 -8.33
CA ALA A 103 0.53 -0.36 -9.53
C ALA A 103 1.10 0.63 -10.55
N ASN A 104 1.54 1.79 -10.06
CA ASN A 104 2.12 2.81 -10.94
C ASN A 104 3.36 2.27 -11.63
N ARG A 105 4.20 1.54 -10.91
CA ARG A 105 5.39 0.92 -11.48
C ARG A 105 5.04 -0.14 -12.53
N MET A 106 4.04 -0.97 -12.22
CA MET A 106 3.58 -1.98 -13.18
C MET A 106 3.10 -1.36 -14.49
N LEU A 107 2.51 -0.18 -14.42
CA LEU A 107 1.96 0.54 -15.58
C LEU A 107 3.00 1.42 -16.27
N GLY A 108 4.23 1.47 -15.78
CA GLY A 108 5.30 2.28 -16.39
C GLY A 108 5.33 3.72 -15.88
N ASP A 109 4.95 3.93 -14.63
CA ASP A 109 4.97 5.25 -13.98
C ASP A 109 4.08 6.27 -14.70
N VAL A 110 2.83 5.87 -14.92
CA VAL A 110 1.87 6.70 -15.68
C VAL A 110 1.32 7.89 -14.90
N LEU A 111 1.37 7.86 -13.57
CA LEU A 111 0.95 8.98 -12.73
C LEU A 111 2.15 9.65 -12.09
N ASN A 112 2.07 10.97 -11.94
CA ASN A 112 3.08 11.71 -11.20
C ASN A 112 2.78 11.73 -9.70
N THR A 113 3.69 12.29 -8.90
CA THR A 113 3.56 12.32 -7.45
C THR A 113 2.28 13.01 -6.99
N GLN A 114 1.91 14.12 -7.61
CA GLN A 114 0.71 14.85 -7.24
C GLN A 114 -0.55 14.02 -7.50
N GLU A 115 -0.60 13.34 -8.63
CA GLU A 115 -1.74 12.48 -8.97
C GLU A 115 -1.84 11.30 -8.01
N LEU A 116 -0.70 10.71 -7.63
CA LEU A 116 -0.66 9.62 -6.67
C LEU A 116 -1.17 10.08 -5.29
N LEU A 117 -0.74 11.25 -4.85
CA LEU A 117 -1.19 11.80 -3.56
C LEU A 117 -2.68 12.10 -3.56
N THR A 118 -3.19 12.65 -4.65
CA THR A 118 -4.63 12.92 -4.78
C THR A 118 -5.43 11.62 -4.68
N LEU A 119 -4.98 10.58 -5.37
CA LEU A 119 -5.65 9.28 -5.34
C LEU A 119 -5.55 8.64 -3.97
N ALA A 120 -4.38 8.72 -3.32
CA ALA A 120 -4.19 8.19 -1.97
C ALA A 120 -5.16 8.86 -0.98
N THR A 121 -5.28 10.16 -1.05
CA THR A 121 -6.19 10.91 -0.18
C THR A 121 -7.64 10.47 -0.38
N SER A 122 -8.03 10.25 -1.62
CA SER A 122 -9.38 9.78 -1.96
C SER A 122 -9.64 8.39 -1.37
N ILE A 123 -8.71 7.47 -1.52
CA ILE A 123 -8.85 6.11 -1.01
C ILE A 123 -8.89 6.12 0.52
N GLU A 124 -8.01 6.89 1.15
CA GLU A 124 -7.97 7.00 2.60
C GLU A 124 -9.28 7.56 3.16
N GLY A 125 -9.84 8.57 2.53
CA GLY A 125 -11.13 9.12 2.92
C GLY A 125 -12.24 8.09 2.87
N LEU A 126 -12.27 7.27 1.82
CA LEU A 126 -13.26 6.20 1.70
C LEU A 126 -13.06 5.12 2.75
N SER A 127 -11.81 4.84 3.12
CA SER A 127 -11.51 3.80 4.12
C SER A 127 -11.91 4.22 5.53
N LEU A 128 -11.97 5.50 5.81
CA LEU A 128 -12.32 6.02 7.13
C LEU A 128 -13.83 6.14 7.35
N ILE A 129 -14.59 6.04 6.30
CA ILE A 129 -16.06 6.07 6.37
C ILE A 129 -16.60 4.67 6.59
#